data_b53102bc4fa3677ae3a2dbf357104220
#
_entry.id   b53102bc4fa3677ae3a2dbf357104220
#
_cell.length_a   1.000
_cell.length_b   1.000
_cell.length_c   1.000
_cell.angle_alpha   90.00
_cell.angle_beta   90.00
_cell.angle_gamma   90.00
#
_symmetry.space_group_name_H-M   'P 1'
#
loop_
_entity.id
_entity.type
_entity.pdbx_description
1 polymer ?
#
loop_
_entity_poly.entity_id
_entity_poly.type
_entity_poly.pdbx_seq_one_letter_code
_entity_poly.pdbx_strand_id
1 'polypeptide(L)'
;MTTTDTDIAATRNITKTRNRQAIIRHLATHGNVTKRQLQLDLQLSLPTITGNIRALEHDGIIAPGPLTDSTGGRKSQSYRFNPSHRTAIGVTMHRNTLRLCAIDLQGRPIATLSRTLPYANTNAYYQRMGSAINDFAAEIEKAHGPVLGVSFAIPGAISADGTVITFNDSTGATGVTIDTIAQSVRYPRQLIREAAAIAMTETLHDAAISDAICLYLNRRPSGALIMNGRLHRGPNLCDGAIEHMTLIPGGKPCHCGRRGCMAAYCSPENLPEDYESIPGFFSVLEQGETHHRERMNDWLDHVALAIANVRCVICADVVIGGEAALYLDHDNIADLQRRVTALSVFGTDHFTLRLSRSDENSGAIGAAMQFTDPYMDALWRPCR
;
A
#
# COMPACT_ATOMS: atom_id res chain seq x y z
N MET A 1 -48.52 19.52 -9.48
CA MET A 1 -47.53 20.60 -9.65
C MET A 1 -46.49 20.55 -8.53
N THR A 2 -45.82 19.40 -8.30
CA THR A 2 -44.86 19.23 -7.19
C THR A 2 -43.58 18.51 -7.59
N THR A 3 -43.40 18.11 -8.86
CA THR A 3 -42.22 17.41 -9.37
C THR A 3 -41.06 18.32 -9.78
N THR A 4 -41.35 19.56 -10.17
CA THR A 4 -40.31 20.49 -10.70
C THR A 4 -39.41 21.11 -9.64
N ASP A 5 -39.87 21.42 -8.44
CA ASP A 5 -39.07 22.04 -7.39
C ASP A 5 -38.08 21.06 -6.73
N THR A 6 -38.48 19.80 -6.57
CA THR A 6 -37.63 18.74 -6.02
C THR A 6 -36.47 18.39 -6.97
N ASP A 7 -36.77 18.33 -8.28
CA ASP A 7 -35.76 18.06 -9.31
C ASP A 7 -34.73 19.22 -9.47
N ILE A 8 -35.19 20.46 -9.35
CA ILE A 8 -34.30 21.64 -9.40
C ILE A 8 -33.39 21.69 -8.16
N ALA A 9 -33.91 21.39 -6.98
CA ALA A 9 -33.14 21.32 -5.73
C ALA A 9 -32.10 20.20 -5.77
N ALA A 10 -32.48 19.01 -6.26
CA ALA A 10 -31.58 17.88 -6.47
C ALA A 10 -30.45 18.21 -7.44
N THR A 11 -30.75 18.84 -8.59
CA THR A 11 -29.77 19.25 -9.59
C THR A 11 -28.81 20.31 -9.05
N ARG A 12 -29.29 21.28 -8.26
CA ARG A 12 -28.45 22.27 -7.59
C ARG A 12 -27.48 21.64 -6.58
N ASN A 13 -27.95 20.67 -5.79
CA ASN A 13 -27.10 19.95 -4.84
C ASN A 13 -26.02 19.12 -5.55
N ILE A 14 -26.35 18.44 -6.64
CA ILE A 14 -25.41 17.68 -7.46
C ILE A 14 -24.31 18.62 -8.02
N THR A 15 -24.71 19.76 -8.58
CA THR A 15 -23.79 20.76 -9.13
C THR A 15 -22.87 21.34 -8.04
N LYS A 16 -23.43 21.66 -6.87
CA LYS A 16 -22.65 22.15 -5.72
C LYS A 16 -21.62 21.14 -5.26
N THR A 17 -22.00 19.87 -5.16
CA THR A 17 -21.10 18.76 -4.79
C THR A 17 -20.00 18.59 -5.81
N ARG A 18 -20.31 18.58 -7.11
CA ARG A 18 -19.30 18.48 -8.19
C ARG A 18 -18.29 19.62 -8.16
N ASN A 19 -18.74 20.86 -7.97
CA ASN A 19 -17.87 22.03 -7.89
C ASN A 19 -16.94 21.94 -6.67
N ARG A 20 -17.48 21.52 -5.51
CA ARG A 20 -16.69 21.29 -4.29
C ARG A 20 -15.58 20.24 -4.53
N GLN A 21 -15.93 19.11 -5.12
CA GLN A 21 -15.00 18.04 -5.45
C GLN A 21 -13.93 18.46 -6.45
N ALA A 22 -14.30 19.22 -7.49
CA ALA A 22 -13.35 19.75 -8.47
C ALA A 22 -12.32 20.67 -7.80
N ILE A 23 -12.76 21.55 -6.90
CA ILE A 23 -11.88 22.45 -6.15
C ILE A 23 -10.92 21.66 -5.24
N ILE A 24 -11.43 20.68 -4.48
CA ILE A 24 -10.59 19.84 -3.59
C ILE A 24 -9.53 19.11 -4.41
N ARG A 25 -9.93 18.45 -5.50
CA ARG A 25 -9.02 17.71 -6.38
C ARG A 25 -7.94 18.63 -6.95
N HIS A 26 -8.33 19.78 -7.45
CA HIS A 26 -7.40 20.77 -8.04
C HIS A 26 -6.36 21.22 -7.02
N LEU A 27 -6.80 21.57 -5.80
CA LEU A 27 -5.92 21.99 -4.71
C LEU A 27 -5.00 20.85 -4.22
N ALA A 28 -5.49 19.63 -4.20
CA ALA A 28 -4.68 18.45 -3.80
C ALA A 28 -3.58 18.13 -4.82
N THR A 29 -3.83 18.41 -6.11
CA THR A 29 -2.89 18.12 -7.20
C THR A 29 -1.90 19.25 -7.45
N HIS A 30 -2.35 20.54 -7.38
CA HIS A 30 -1.54 21.69 -7.78
C HIS A 30 -0.95 22.47 -6.59
N GLY A 31 -1.28 22.10 -5.36
CA GLY A 31 -0.74 22.76 -4.17
C GLY A 31 -1.37 24.13 -3.92
N ASN A 32 -0.54 25.18 -3.81
CA ASN A 32 -1.00 26.53 -3.48
C ASN A 32 -1.61 27.23 -4.71
N VAL A 33 -2.93 27.43 -4.72
CA VAL A 33 -3.69 27.99 -5.85
C VAL A 33 -4.53 29.17 -5.38
N THR A 34 -4.55 30.27 -6.13
CA THR A 34 -5.40 31.44 -5.85
C THR A 34 -6.83 31.24 -6.36
N LYS A 35 -7.79 32.02 -5.83
CA LYS A 35 -9.18 32.00 -6.33
C LYS A 35 -9.28 32.33 -7.83
N ARG A 36 -8.40 33.19 -8.33
CA ARG A 36 -8.35 33.53 -9.74
C ARG A 36 -7.87 32.40 -10.62
N GLN A 37 -6.84 31.64 -10.18
CA GLN A 37 -6.39 30.45 -10.87
C GLN A 37 -7.49 29.40 -10.89
N LEU A 38 -8.12 29.09 -9.72
CA LEU A 38 -9.27 28.18 -9.66
C LEU A 38 -10.40 28.59 -10.62
N GLN A 39 -10.66 29.90 -10.75
CA GLN A 39 -11.68 30.42 -11.69
C GLN A 39 -11.32 30.10 -13.14
N LEU A 40 -10.07 30.30 -13.53
CA LEU A 40 -9.59 30.04 -14.88
C LEU A 40 -9.56 28.53 -15.20
N ASP A 41 -8.96 27.76 -14.30
CA ASP A 41 -8.70 26.34 -14.53
C ASP A 41 -9.97 25.47 -14.48
N LEU A 42 -10.93 25.84 -13.58
CA LEU A 42 -12.17 25.10 -13.39
C LEU A 42 -13.37 25.72 -14.12
N GLN A 43 -13.19 26.87 -14.74
CA GLN A 43 -14.25 27.63 -15.44
C GLN A 43 -15.49 27.90 -14.55
N LEU A 44 -15.26 28.14 -13.25
CA LEU A 44 -16.30 28.44 -12.28
C LEU A 44 -16.39 29.94 -12.01
N SER A 45 -17.60 30.44 -11.67
CA SER A 45 -17.75 31.85 -11.29
C SER A 45 -17.05 32.16 -9.96
N LEU A 46 -16.52 33.40 -9.82
CA LEU A 46 -15.84 33.83 -8.59
C LEU A 46 -16.73 33.75 -7.33
N PRO A 47 -18.03 34.04 -7.37
CA PRO A 47 -18.93 33.79 -6.24
C PRO A 47 -19.01 32.30 -5.85
N THR A 48 -19.11 31.40 -6.84
CA THR A 48 -19.11 29.93 -6.61
C THR A 48 -17.84 29.47 -5.94
N ILE A 49 -16.68 29.93 -6.42
CA ILE A 49 -15.39 29.57 -5.81
C ILE A 49 -15.29 30.13 -4.39
N THR A 50 -15.66 31.40 -4.20
CA THR A 50 -15.56 32.05 -2.88
C THR A 50 -16.45 31.35 -1.84
N GLY A 51 -17.67 30.96 -2.23
CA GLY A 51 -18.58 30.22 -1.34
C GLY A 51 -18.04 28.82 -0.98
N ASN A 52 -17.51 28.10 -1.98
CA ASN A 52 -16.91 26.78 -1.72
C ASN A 52 -15.63 26.87 -0.88
N ILE A 53 -14.73 27.82 -1.15
CA ILE A 53 -13.50 28.02 -0.38
C ILE A 53 -13.83 28.30 1.10
N ARG A 54 -14.79 29.18 1.39
CA ARG A 54 -15.21 29.48 2.77
C ARG A 54 -15.73 28.20 3.48
N ALA A 55 -16.57 27.43 2.81
CA ALA A 55 -17.11 26.19 3.38
C ALA A 55 -16.00 25.14 3.62
N LEU A 56 -15.10 24.95 2.64
CA LEU A 56 -14.01 24.00 2.74
C LEU A 56 -12.99 24.39 3.81
N GLU A 57 -12.72 25.67 3.98
CA GLU A 57 -11.85 26.21 5.02
C GLU A 57 -12.48 26.06 6.41
N HIS A 58 -13.78 26.35 6.55
CA HIS A 58 -14.53 26.11 7.77
C HIS A 58 -14.52 24.63 8.18
N ASP A 59 -14.68 23.74 7.21
CA ASP A 59 -14.63 22.28 7.42
C ASP A 59 -13.19 21.76 7.65
N GLY A 60 -12.15 22.62 7.51
CA GLY A 60 -10.75 22.26 7.69
C GLY A 60 -10.13 21.39 6.57
N ILE A 61 -10.87 21.21 5.45
CA ILE A 61 -10.42 20.40 4.30
C ILE A 61 -9.33 21.13 3.50
N ILE A 62 -9.37 22.46 3.50
CA ILE A 62 -8.35 23.30 2.91
C ILE A 62 -7.83 24.29 3.96
N ALA A 63 -6.63 24.80 3.71
CA ALA A 63 -6.00 25.82 4.53
C ALA A 63 -5.50 26.99 3.67
N PRO A 64 -5.39 28.21 4.22
CA PRO A 64 -4.71 29.29 3.56
C PRO A 64 -3.25 28.93 3.30
N GLY A 65 -2.78 29.21 2.10
CA GLY A 65 -1.38 29.10 1.68
C GLY A 65 -0.65 30.44 1.77
N PRO A 66 0.57 30.54 1.24
CA PRO A 66 1.29 31.79 1.18
C PRO A 66 0.59 32.83 0.29
N LEU A 67 0.88 34.10 0.55
CA LEU A 67 0.51 35.16 -0.36
C LEU A 67 1.37 35.08 -1.64
N THR A 68 0.71 35.06 -2.79
CA THR A 68 1.40 34.99 -4.09
C THR A 68 1.46 36.38 -4.73
N ASP A 69 2.56 36.70 -5.41
CA ASP A 69 2.70 37.93 -6.16
C ASP A 69 1.71 37.93 -7.33
N SER A 70 0.99 39.03 -7.49
CA SER A 70 0.12 39.26 -8.64
C SER A 70 0.83 40.15 -9.67
N THR A 71 0.70 39.80 -10.95
CA THR A 71 1.16 40.67 -12.06
C THR A 71 0.45 42.00 -11.99
N GLY A 72 1.01 42.97 -11.27
CA GLY A 72 0.57 44.38 -11.25
C GLY A 72 -0.40 44.79 -10.14
N GLY A 73 -0.41 44.13 -8.97
CA GLY A 73 -1.32 44.51 -7.90
C GLY A 73 -1.05 43.91 -6.53
N ARG A 74 -2.02 44.05 -5.61
CA ARG A 74 -2.00 43.54 -4.25
C ARG A 74 -1.79 42.01 -4.22
N LYS A 75 -0.91 41.51 -3.37
CA LYS A 75 -0.68 40.06 -3.12
C LYS A 75 -2.00 39.36 -2.94
N SER A 76 -2.14 38.20 -3.61
CA SER A 76 -3.35 37.36 -3.56
C SER A 76 -3.19 36.19 -2.60
N GLN A 77 -4.22 35.93 -1.80
CA GLN A 77 -4.28 34.75 -0.92
C GLN A 77 -4.39 33.48 -1.75
N SER A 78 -3.46 32.55 -1.59
CA SER A 78 -3.58 31.18 -2.10
C SER A 78 -4.23 30.26 -1.07
N TYR A 79 -4.69 29.10 -1.53
CA TYR A 79 -5.28 28.03 -0.73
C TYR A 79 -4.65 26.73 -1.13
N ARG A 80 -4.58 25.79 -0.18
CA ARG A 80 -4.05 24.44 -0.40
C ARG A 80 -4.95 23.40 0.25
N PHE A 81 -4.93 22.19 -0.26
CA PHE A 81 -5.52 21.05 0.42
C PHE A 81 -4.82 20.84 1.77
N ASN A 82 -5.59 20.47 2.79
CA ASN A 82 -5.06 20.14 4.12
C ASN A 82 -4.98 18.61 4.28
N PRO A 83 -3.85 17.97 3.98
CA PRO A 83 -3.74 16.52 4.08
C PRO A 83 -3.87 16.02 5.52
N SER A 84 -3.53 16.83 6.51
CA SER A 84 -3.69 16.50 7.94
C SER A 84 -5.13 16.70 8.46
N HIS A 85 -6.11 17.00 7.59
CA HIS A 85 -7.52 17.10 7.97
C HIS A 85 -8.06 15.80 8.60
N ARG A 86 -7.58 14.67 8.14
CA ARG A 86 -7.79 13.34 8.74
C ARG A 86 -6.48 12.56 8.65
N THR A 87 -6.35 11.60 9.54
CA THR A 87 -5.20 10.72 9.61
C THR A 87 -5.65 9.26 9.70
N ALA A 88 -4.76 8.32 9.50
CA ALA A 88 -5.00 6.91 9.76
C ALA A 88 -3.75 6.25 10.31
N ILE A 89 -3.90 5.15 11.00
CA ILE A 89 -2.79 4.41 11.63
C ILE A 89 -2.73 3.00 11.05
N GLY A 90 -1.54 2.62 10.61
CA GLY A 90 -1.22 1.26 10.26
C GLY A 90 -0.34 0.60 11.31
N VAL A 91 -0.52 -0.68 11.48
CA VAL A 91 0.15 -1.51 12.48
C VAL A 91 0.74 -2.73 11.81
N THR A 92 2.02 -3.00 12.05
CA THR A 92 2.63 -4.30 11.75
C THR A 92 3.01 -5.02 13.04
N MET A 93 2.70 -6.31 13.09
CA MET A 93 3.01 -7.18 14.22
C MET A 93 3.98 -8.26 13.77
N HIS A 94 5.22 -8.15 14.17
CA HIS A 94 6.23 -9.18 14.00
C HIS A 94 6.53 -9.90 15.32
N ARG A 95 7.33 -10.96 15.25
CA ARG A 95 7.62 -11.83 16.41
C ARG A 95 8.03 -11.05 17.67
N ASN A 96 8.88 -10.03 17.52
CA ASN A 96 9.43 -9.28 18.65
C ASN A 96 9.15 -7.78 18.58
N THR A 97 8.46 -7.31 17.52
CA THR A 97 8.34 -5.88 17.25
C THR A 97 6.91 -5.52 16.90
N LEU A 98 6.41 -4.49 17.55
CA LEU A 98 5.21 -3.76 17.18
C LEU A 98 5.64 -2.45 16.52
N ARG A 99 5.18 -2.20 15.28
CA ARG A 99 5.43 -0.93 14.60
C ARG A 99 4.11 -0.25 14.25
N LEU A 100 4.03 1.03 14.52
CA LEU A 100 2.89 1.89 14.20
C LEU A 100 3.38 2.99 13.25
N CYS A 101 2.57 3.31 12.25
CA CYS A 101 2.79 4.45 11.37
C CYS A 101 1.48 5.21 11.22
N ALA A 102 1.48 6.51 11.53
CA ALA A 102 0.39 7.41 11.22
C ALA A 102 0.69 8.10 9.89
N ILE A 103 -0.31 8.20 9.03
CA ILE A 103 -0.22 8.87 7.73
C ILE A 103 -1.28 9.97 7.61
N ASP A 104 -0.98 10.95 6.76
CA ASP A 104 -1.94 11.93 6.29
C ASP A 104 -2.80 11.39 5.13
N LEU A 105 -3.74 12.20 4.62
CA LEU A 105 -4.61 11.85 3.50
C LEU A 105 -3.89 11.65 2.15
N GLN A 106 -2.63 12.04 2.05
CA GLN A 106 -1.80 11.82 0.86
C GLN A 106 -0.86 10.61 1.01
N GLY A 107 -1.05 9.81 2.06
CA GLY A 107 -0.22 8.64 2.33
C GLY A 107 1.16 8.95 2.90
N ARG A 108 1.43 10.21 3.28
CA ARG A 108 2.74 10.60 3.82
C ARG A 108 2.81 10.25 5.30
N PRO A 109 3.90 9.59 5.73
CA PRO A 109 4.14 9.35 7.15
C PRO A 109 4.24 10.67 7.92
N ILE A 110 3.48 10.81 8.99
CA ILE A 110 3.51 11.96 9.91
C ILE A 110 4.15 11.63 11.25
N ALA A 111 4.07 10.36 11.65
CA ALA A 111 4.76 9.84 12.82
C ALA A 111 4.94 8.32 12.73
N THR A 112 5.98 7.80 13.35
CA THR A 112 6.24 6.37 13.47
C THR A 112 6.59 6.02 14.92
N LEU A 113 6.21 4.83 15.36
CA LEU A 113 6.58 4.27 16.65
C LEU A 113 6.97 2.81 16.46
N SER A 114 8.17 2.45 16.90
CA SER A 114 8.63 1.06 16.96
C SER A 114 8.88 0.69 18.42
N ARG A 115 8.31 -0.43 18.86
CA ARG A 115 8.49 -0.97 20.22
C ARG A 115 8.85 -2.43 20.19
N THR A 116 9.79 -2.83 21.03
CA THR A 116 10.01 -4.24 21.33
C THR A 116 8.84 -4.75 22.16
N LEU A 117 8.04 -5.62 21.55
CA LEU A 117 6.87 -6.25 22.18
C LEU A 117 6.80 -7.71 21.69
N PRO A 118 7.48 -8.64 22.39
CA PRO A 118 7.46 -10.06 22.02
C PRO A 118 6.02 -10.57 21.94
N TYR A 119 5.69 -11.19 20.82
CA TYR A 119 4.38 -11.72 20.58
C TYR A 119 4.03 -12.84 21.57
N ALA A 120 2.85 -12.73 22.13
CA ALA A 120 2.21 -13.83 22.86
C ALA A 120 0.70 -13.79 22.56
N ASN A 121 0.12 -14.94 22.25
CA ASN A 121 -1.33 -15.04 22.02
C ASN A 121 -2.07 -15.02 23.36
N THR A 122 -2.07 -13.84 24.02
CA THR A 122 -2.68 -13.64 25.35
C THR A 122 -3.40 -12.29 25.40
N ASN A 123 -4.45 -12.21 26.22
CA ASN A 123 -5.18 -10.96 26.47
C ASN A 123 -4.25 -9.84 26.95
N ALA A 124 -3.26 -10.15 27.79
CA ALA A 124 -2.30 -9.18 28.29
C ALA A 124 -1.44 -8.58 27.17
N TYR A 125 -1.07 -9.36 26.17
CA TYR A 125 -0.37 -8.85 24.98
C TYR A 125 -1.25 -7.89 24.19
N TYR A 126 -2.48 -8.30 23.87
CA TYR A 126 -3.41 -7.47 23.08
C TYR A 126 -3.83 -6.20 23.82
N GLN A 127 -3.96 -6.25 25.15
CA GLN A 127 -4.21 -5.04 25.96
C GLN A 127 -3.03 -4.05 25.88
N ARG A 128 -1.79 -4.52 26.04
CA ARG A 128 -0.59 -3.67 25.94
C ARG A 128 -0.46 -3.06 24.55
N MET A 129 -0.71 -3.84 23.51
CA MET A 129 -0.71 -3.37 22.12
C MET A 129 -1.80 -2.31 21.91
N GLY A 130 -3.03 -2.59 22.34
CA GLY A 130 -4.15 -1.64 22.22
C GLY A 130 -3.92 -0.33 22.99
N SER A 131 -3.31 -0.40 24.20
CA SER A 131 -2.91 0.82 24.92
C SER A 131 -1.88 1.63 24.11
N ALA A 132 -0.83 0.98 23.60
CA ALA A 132 0.19 1.66 22.80
C ALA A 132 -0.40 2.33 21.54
N ILE A 133 -1.37 1.67 20.89
CA ILE A 133 -2.07 2.22 19.72
C ILE A 133 -2.92 3.44 20.12
N ASN A 134 -3.69 3.34 21.22
CA ASN A 134 -4.55 4.44 21.68
C ASN A 134 -3.72 5.65 22.13
N ASP A 135 -2.59 5.44 22.84
CA ASP A 135 -1.71 6.52 23.27
C ASP A 135 -1.09 7.23 22.06
N PHE A 136 -0.60 6.47 21.08
CA PHE A 136 -0.06 6.99 19.84
C PHE A 136 -1.12 7.77 19.04
N ALA A 137 -2.34 7.22 18.91
CA ALA A 137 -3.43 7.89 18.23
C ALA A 137 -3.82 9.21 18.92
N ALA A 138 -3.87 9.25 20.26
CA ALA A 138 -4.17 10.47 21.02
C ALA A 138 -3.08 11.55 20.82
N GLU A 139 -1.81 11.18 20.66
CA GLU A 139 -0.74 12.12 20.31
C GLU A 139 -0.91 12.67 18.90
N ILE A 140 -1.26 11.81 17.95
CA ILE A 140 -1.54 12.23 16.57
C ILE A 140 -2.69 13.23 16.52
N GLU A 141 -3.80 12.94 17.20
CA GLU A 141 -4.99 13.81 17.19
C GLU A 141 -4.77 15.18 17.85
N LYS A 142 -3.78 15.32 18.74
CA LYS A 142 -3.41 16.62 19.32
C LYS A 142 -2.73 17.56 18.30
N ALA A 143 -1.96 17.00 17.37
CA ALA A 143 -1.15 17.75 16.41
C ALA A 143 -1.78 17.82 15.01
N HIS A 144 -2.65 16.87 14.70
CA HIS A 144 -3.26 16.66 13.38
C HIS A 144 -4.77 16.41 13.51
N GLY A 145 -5.45 16.14 12.41
CA GLY A 145 -6.88 15.83 12.40
C GLY A 145 -7.21 14.45 13.02
N PRO A 146 -8.50 14.18 13.26
CA PRO A 146 -8.97 12.93 13.83
C PRO A 146 -8.51 11.70 13.07
N VAL A 147 -8.25 10.61 13.80
CA VAL A 147 -7.87 9.30 13.25
C VAL A 147 -9.10 8.59 12.69
N LEU A 148 -9.07 8.27 11.39
CA LEU A 148 -10.14 7.54 10.69
C LEU A 148 -10.28 6.10 11.16
N GLY A 149 -9.16 5.47 11.46
CA GLY A 149 -9.11 4.08 11.89
C GLY A 149 -7.70 3.51 11.99
N VAL A 150 -7.63 2.27 12.44
CA VAL A 150 -6.42 1.49 12.66
C VAL A 150 -6.48 0.21 11.83
N SER A 151 -5.52 -0.01 10.95
CA SER A 151 -5.44 -1.21 10.12
C SER A 151 -4.19 -2.02 10.44
N PHE A 152 -4.35 -3.35 10.53
CA PHE A 152 -3.28 -4.27 10.87
C PHE A 152 -2.80 -5.01 9.61
N ALA A 153 -1.54 -4.79 9.22
CA ALA A 153 -0.89 -5.56 8.18
C ALA A 153 -0.38 -6.89 8.75
N ILE A 154 -0.85 -7.97 8.16
CA ILE A 154 -0.57 -9.33 8.62
C ILE A 154 0.37 -10.02 7.62
N PRO A 155 1.60 -10.37 8.03
CA PRO A 155 2.46 -11.22 7.21
C PRO A 155 1.87 -12.63 7.18
N GLY A 156 1.26 -13.01 6.06
CA GLY A 156 0.57 -14.28 5.87
C GLY A 156 -0.83 -14.14 5.28
N ALA A 157 -1.80 -14.87 5.80
CA ALA A 157 -3.14 -14.98 5.25
C ALA A 157 -4.23 -14.56 6.24
N ILE A 158 -5.29 -13.95 5.70
CA ILE A 158 -6.51 -13.57 6.41
C ILE A 158 -7.72 -14.26 5.78
N SER A 159 -8.83 -14.35 6.52
CA SER A 159 -10.10 -14.89 6.02
C SER A 159 -10.69 -14.02 4.91
N ALA A 160 -11.56 -14.63 4.09
CA ALA A 160 -12.22 -13.96 2.97
C ALA A 160 -13.03 -12.71 3.36
N ASP A 161 -13.55 -12.68 4.57
CA ASP A 161 -14.28 -11.54 5.13
C ASP A 161 -13.37 -10.52 5.84
N GLY A 162 -12.06 -10.77 5.90
CA GLY A 162 -11.08 -9.90 6.53
C GLY A 162 -11.15 -9.84 8.05
N THR A 163 -11.79 -10.81 8.72
CA THR A 163 -12.05 -10.76 10.16
C THR A 163 -11.11 -11.65 10.99
N VAL A 164 -10.45 -12.65 10.36
CA VAL A 164 -9.63 -13.65 11.05
C VAL A 164 -8.25 -13.75 10.42
N ILE A 165 -7.21 -13.80 11.22
CA ILE A 165 -5.88 -14.26 10.81
C ILE A 165 -5.94 -15.77 10.66
N THR A 166 -5.92 -16.26 9.42
CA THR A 166 -5.91 -17.70 9.15
C THR A 166 -4.52 -18.29 9.36
N PHE A 167 -3.49 -17.48 9.11
CA PHE A 167 -2.10 -17.81 9.40
C PHE A 167 -1.24 -16.54 9.41
N ASN A 168 -0.32 -16.41 10.38
CA ASN A 168 0.66 -15.34 10.43
C ASN A 168 2.07 -15.90 10.36
N ASP A 169 2.81 -15.57 9.31
CA ASP A 169 4.15 -16.09 9.02
C ASP A 169 5.20 -15.74 10.08
N SER A 170 5.05 -14.57 10.69
CA SER A 170 6.03 -14.05 11.66
C SER A 170 5.80 -14.58 13.07
N THR A 171 4.53 -14.72 13.50
CA THR A 171 4.18 -15.06 14.87
C THR A 171 3.67 -16.49 15.02
N GLY A 172 3.29 -17.16 13.92
CA GLY A 172 2.63 -18.45 13.92
C GLY A 172 1.16 -18.41 14.39
N ALA A 173 0.58 -17.20 14.55
CA ALA A 173 -0.80 -17.06 15.00
C ALA A 173 -1.78 -17.63 13.98
N THR A 174 -2.78 -18.38 14.47
CA THR A 174 -3.83 -18.99 13.65
C THR A 174 -5.18 -18.86 14.35
N GLY A 175 -6.23 -18.53 13.61
CA GLY A 175 -7.59 -18.44 14.12
C GLY A 175 -7.85 -17.22 15.03
N VAL A 176 -6.93 -16.24 15.07
CA VAL A 176 -7.09 -15.03 15.89
C VAL A 176 -7.96 -14.02 15.17
N THR A 177 -9.05 -13.60 15.79
CA THR A 177 -9.98 -12.64 15.22
C THR A 177 -9.50 -11.20 15.39
N ILE A 178 -9.96 -10.30 14.52
CA ILE A 178 -9.70 -8.86 14.66
C ILE A 178 -10.24 -8.32 15.99
N ASP A 179 -11.35 -8.84 16.47
CA ASP A 179 -11.93 -8.43 17.76
C ASP A 179 -11.04 -8.83 18.92
N THR A 180 -10.36 -9.96 18.86
CA THR A 180 -9.35 -10.36 19.83
C THR A 180 -8.12 -9.46 19.77
N ILE A 181 -7.58 -9.22 18.57
CA ILE A 181 -6.39 -8.39 18.38
C ILE A 181 -6.63 -6.96 18.84
N ALA A 182 -7.75 -6.39 18.43
CA ALA A 182 -8.08 -5.00 18.63
C ALA A 182 -9.09 -4.76 19.77
N GLN A 183 -9.21 -5.70 20.72
CA GLN A 183 -10.19 -5.62 21.82
C GLN A 183 -10.11 -4.34 22.64
N SER A 184 -8.94 -3.72 22.75
CA SER A 184 -8.71 -2.47 23.47
C SER A 184 -8.54 -1.24 22.58
N VAL A 185 -8.59 -1.41 21.24
CA VAL A 185 -8.47 -0.32 20.28
C VAL A 185 -9.78 0.44 20.14
N ARG A 186 -9.76 1.77 20.32
CA ARG A 186 -10.95 2.62 20.36
C ARG A 186 -11.43 3.10 18.99
N TYR A 187 -10.71 2.78 17.92
CA TYR A 187 -10.94 3.27 16.56
C TYR A 187 -11.56 2.18 15.68
N PRO A 188 -12.21 2.53 14.57
CA PRO A 188 -12.53 1.58 13.51
C PRO A 188 -11.29 0.78 13.13
N ARG A 189 -11.46 -0.52 12.86
CA ARG A 189 -10.34 -1.44 12.69
C ARG A 189 -10.57 -2.42 11.55
N GLN A 190 -9.48 -2.83 10.89
CA GLN A 190 -9.52 -3.84 9.83
C GLN A 190 -8.17 -4.54 9.66
N LEU A 191 -8.18 -5.71 9.01
CA LEU A 191 -6.99 -6.46 8.63
C LEU A 191 -6.69 -6.27 7.14
N ILE A 192 -5.40 -6.38 6.80
CA ILE A 192 -4.93 -6.49 5.42
C ILE A 192 -3.74 -7.47 5.40
N ARG A 193 -3.56 -8.21 4.29
CA ARG A 193 -2.31 -8.94 4.04
C ARG A 193 -1.16 -7.95 3.90
N GLU A 194 -0.02 -8.22 4.53
CA GLU A 194 1.13 -7.29 4.50
C GLU A 194 1.64 -7.06 3.07
N ALA A 195 1.72 -8.10 2.23
CA ALA A 195 2.07 -7.95 0.82
C ALA A 195 1.13 -6.99 0.08
N ALA A 196 -0.16 -7.07 0.34
CA ALA A 196 -1.15 -6.16 -0.23
C ALA A 196 -0.99 -4.72 0.29
N ALA A 197 -0.67 -4.57 1.57
CA ALA A 197 -0.36 -3.26 2.16
C ALA A 197 0.90 -2.64 1.53
N ILE A 198 1.98 -3.41 1.43
CA ILE A 198 3.22 -2.93 0.79
C ILE A 198 2.95 -2.52 -0.67
N ALA A 199 2.19 -3.33 -1.43
CA ALA A 199 1.85 -3.00 -2.81
C ALA A 199 1.11 -1.66 -2.95
N MET A 200 0.27 -1.29 -2.00
CA MET A 200 -0.38 0.04 -2.01
C MET A 200 0.64 1.18 -1.97
N THR A 201 1.80 0.99 -1.33
CA THR A 201 2.84 2.03 -1.27
C THR A 201 3.66 2.15 -2.55
N GLU A 202 3.68 1.14 -3.41
CA GLU A 202 4.41 1.21 -4.69
C GLU A 202 3.87 2.34 -5.57
N THR A 203 2.55 2.54 -5.58
CA THR A 203 1.92 3.64 -6.34
C THR A 203 2.17 5.02 -5.74
N LEU A 204 2.52 5.12 -4.45
CA LEU A 204 2.98 6.37 -3.84
C LEU A 204 4.41 6.73 -4.28
N HIS A 205 5.25 5.71 -4.45
CA HIS A 205 6.65 5.89 -4.85
C HIS A 205 6.81 6.11 -6.36
N ASP A 206 5.89 5.56 -7.16
CA ASP A 206 5.91 5.69 -8.62
C ASP A 206 4.48 5.77 -9.17
N ALA A 207 4.04 6.99 -9.47
CA ALA A 207 2.72 7.26 -10.05
C ALA A 207 2.54 6.70 -11.48
N ALA A 208 3.62 6.24 -12.13
CA ALA A 208 3.54 5.59 -13.44
C ALA A 208 3.10 4.12 -13.36
N ILE A 209 3.05 3.53 -12.17
CA ILE A 209 2.55 2.18 -11.97
C ILE A 209 1.03 2.17 -12.17
N SER A 210 0.56 1.64 -13.32
CA SER A 210 -0.85 1.38 -13.60
C SER A 210 -1.21 -0.05 -13.23
N ASP A 211 -0.53 -1.02 -13.82
CA ASP A 211 -0.78 -2.44 -13.63
C ASP A 211 0.53 -3.12 -13.28
N ALA A 212 0.59 -3.81 -12.14
CA ALA A 212 1.80 -4.46 -11.69
C ALA A 212 1.52 -5.75 -10.90
N ILE A 213 2.37 -6.73 -11.11
CA ILE A 213 2.53 -7.91 -10.27
C ILE A 213 3.60 -7.58 -9.25
N CYS A 214 3.22 -7.39 -7.99
CA CYS A 214 4.17 -7.20 -6.89
C CYS A 214 4.54 -8.55 -6.32
N LEU A 215 5.84 -8.88 -6.33
CA LEU A 215 6.40 -10.13 -5.85
C LEU A 215 7.44 -9.82 -4.77
N TYR A 216 7.11 -10.16 -3.53
CA TYR A 216 7.99 -9.94 -2.38
C TYR A 216 8.69 -11.25 -2.02
N LEU A 217 9.99 -11.33 -2.38
CA LEU A 217 10.86 -12.48 -2.20
C LEU A 217 11.48 -12.46 -0.79
N ASN A 218 10.63 -12.71 0.19
CA ASN A 218 10.99 -12.94 1.58
C ASN A 218 11.27 -14.44 1.81
N ARG A 219 11.70 -14.82 3.01
CA ARG A 219 11.82 -16.23 3.42
C ARG A 219 10.53 -17.01 3.15
N ARG A 220 9.40 -16.36 3.31
CA ARG A 220 8.10 -16.80 2.80
C ARG A 220 7.67 -15.80 1.73
N PRO A 221 7.86 -16.13 0.45
CA PRO A 221 7.45 -15.28 -0.64
C PRO A 221 5.96 -14.96 -0.57
N SER A 222 5.60 -13.78 -1.00
CA SER A 222 4.22 -13.31 -1.04
C SER A 222 4.02 -12.36 -2.21
N GLY A 223 2.78 -12.13 -2.60
CA GLY A 223 2.50 -11.25 -3.72
C GLY A 223 1.21 -10.47 -3.56
N ALA A 224 1.06 -9.48 -4.44
CA ALA A 224 -0.13 -8.65 -4.61
C ALA A 224 -0.24 -8.17 -6.05
N LEU A 225 -1.43 -7.71 -6.44
CA LEU A 225 -1.70 -7.18 -7.76
C LEU A 225 -2.14 -5.72 -7.67
N ILE A 226 -1.58 -4.88 -8.52
CA ILE A 226 -2.04 -3.52 -8.76
C ILE A 226 -2.71 -3.52 -10.12
N MET A 227 -3.93 -2.97 -10.22
CA MET A 227 -4.69 -2.82 -11.45
C MET A 227 -5.27 -1.40 -11.49
N ASN A 228 -5.05 -0.69 -12.60
CA ASN A 228 -5.47 0.70 -12.76
C ASN A 228 -4.98 1.62 -11.63
N GLY A 229 -3.73 1.46 -11.22
CA GLY A 229 -3.09 2.23 -10.16
C GLY A 229 -3.64 1.97 -8.75
N ARG A 230 -4.32 0.83 -8.53
CA ARG A 230 -4.93 0.46 -7.25
C ARG A 230 -4.69 -1.00 -6.92
N LEU A 231 -4.61 -1.29 -5.63
CA LEU A 231 -4.59 -2.67 -5.16
C LEU A 231 -5.83 -3.42 -5.69
N HIS A 232 -5.60 -4.49 -6.43
CA HIS A 232 -6.66 -5.39 -6.85
C HIS A 232 -7.07 -6.28 -5.68
N ARG A 233 -8.36 -6.26 -5.37
CA ARG A 233 -8.96 -7.04 -4.29
C ARG A 233 -10.12 -7.84 -4.85
N GLY A 234 -9.98 -9.13 -4.89
CA GLY A 234 -11.10 -10.00 -5.19
C GLY A 234 -12.03 -10.18 -3.98
N PRO A 235 -13.13 -10.86 -4.19
CA PRO A 235 -14.17 -11.04 -3.16
C PRO A 235 -13.67 -11.80 -1.93
N ASN A 236 -12.57 -12.55 -2.05
CA ASN A 236 -12.01 -13.39 -0.98
C ASN A 236 -10.71 -12.83 -0.38
N LEU A 237 -10.32 -11.59 -0.70
CA LEU A 237 -9.12 -10.90 -0.21
C LEU A 237 -7.79 -11.69 -0.39
N CYS A 238 -7.78 -12.70 -1.26
CA CYS A 238 -6.62 -13.55 -1.52
C CYS A 238 -5.96 -13.30 -2.89
N ASP A 239 -6.46 -12.32 -3.64
CA ASP A 239 -5.92 -11.98 -4.95
C ASP A 239 -4.46 -11.57 -4.84
N GLY A 240 -3.66 -12.05 -5.77
CA GLY A 240 -2.21 -11.85 -5.74
C GLY A 240 -1.45 -12.78 -4.79
N ALA A 241 -2.10 -13.76 -4.17
CA ALA A 241 -1.45 -14.83 -3.41
C ALA A 241 -0.75 -15.84 -4.35
N ILE A 242 0.16 -15.33 -5.18
CA ILE A 242 0.85 -16.09 -6.23
C ILE A 242 1.87 -17.08 -5.68
N GLU A 243 2.28 -16.91 -4.44
CA GLU A 243 3.24 -17.76 -3.72
C GLU A 243 2.83 -19.24 -3.66
N HIS A 244 1.52 -19.51 -3.75
CA HIS A 244 0.98 -20.86 -3.73
C HIS A 244 0.59 -21.41 -5.12
N MET A 245 0.91 -20.66 -6.19
CA MET A 245 0.82 -21.17 -7.56
C MET A 245 1.75 -22.38 -7.70
N THR A 246 1.25 -23.44 -8.32
CA THR A 246 2.08 -24.63 -8.60
C THR A 246 3.10 -24.28 -9.68
N LEU A 247 4.37 -24.28 -9.31
CA LEU A 247 5.50 -24.05 -10.21
C LEU A 247 6.01 -25.37 -10.81
N ILE A 248 6.21 -26.37 -9.93
CA ILE A 248 6.70 -27.69 -10.34
C ILE A 248 5.76 -28.76 -9.75
N PRO A 249 4.89 -29.40 -10.55
CA PRO A 249 3.95 -30.40 -10.08
C PRO A 249 4.65 -31.54 -9.32
N GLY A 250 4.17 -31.86 -8.10
CA GLY A 250 4.74 -32.90 -7.27
C GLY A 250 6.10 -32.60 -6.63
N GLY A 251 6.64 -31.40 -6.85
CA GLY A 251 7.98 -30.99 -6.42
C GLY A 251 8.15 -30.78 -4.90
N LYS A 252 9.00 -29.80 -4.49
CA LYS A 252 9.34 -29.54 -3.09
C LYS A 252 8.09 -29.33 -2.21
N PRO A 253 8.10 -29.78 -0.94
CA PRO A 253 7.00 -29.49 -0.01
C PRO A 253 6.93 -27.99 0.28
N CYS A 254 5.71 -27.46 0.38
CA CYS A 254 5.44 -26.07 0.74
C CYS A 254 4.86 -26.01 2.16
N HIS A 255 5.13 -24.92 2.88
CA HIS A 255 4.59 -24.68 4.24
C HIS A 255 3.05 -24.68 4.29
N CYS A 256 2.36 -24.45 3.17
CA CYS A 256 0.90 -24.53 3.07
C CYS A 256 0.36 -25.98 3.05
N GLY A 257 1.22 -27.00 3.16
CA GLY A 257 0.86 -28.43 3.10
C GLY A 257 0.78 -29.01 1.68
N ARG A 258 0.86 -28.18 0.62
CA ARG A 258 0.92 -28.63 -0.79
C ARG A 258 2.36 -28.89 -1.22
N ARG A 259 2.52 -29.39 -2.44
CA ARG A 259 3.83 -29.62 -3.06
C ARG A 259 3.93 -28.81 -4.37
N GLY A 260 5.15 -28.35 -4.66
CA GLY A 260 5.47 -27.68 -5.92
C GLY A 260 5.06 -26.23 -6.02
N CYS A 261 4.69 -25.59 -4.92
CA CYS A 261 4.35 -24.17 -4.90
C CYS A 261 5.56 -23.29 -5.25
N MET A 262 5.32 -22.13 -5.88
CA MET A 262 6.31 -21.11 -6.15
C MET A 262 7.15 -20.75 -4.91
N ALA A 263 6.52 -20.59 -3.76
CA ALA A 263 7.19 -20.27 -2.49
C ALA A 263 8.28 -21.28 -2.11
N ALA A 264 8.12 -22.57 -2.47
CA ALA A 264 9.10 -23.60 -2.15
C ALA A 264 10.37 -23.54 -3.01
N TYR A 265 10.37 -22.73 -4.09
CA TYR A 265 11.50 -22.56 -5.02
C TYR A 265 12.05 -21.16 -5.02
N CYS A 266 11.18 -20.16 -4.94
CA CYS A 266 11.56 -18.73 -5.04
C CYS A 266 11.88 -18.10 -3.69
N SER A 267 11.80 -18.82 -2.57
CA SER A 267 12.33 -18.35 -1.29
C SER A 267 13.84 -18.15 -1.38
N PRO A 268 14.39 -17.02 -0.88
CA PRO A 268 15.84 -16.84 -0.79
C PRO A 268 16.52 -17.82 0.18
N GLU A 269 15.75 -18.54 1.03
CA GLU A 269 16.28 -19.64 1.85
C GLU A 269 16.76 -20.84 1.02
N ASN A 270 16.43 -20.90 -0.27
CA ASN A 270 16.96 -21.93 -1.17
C ASN A 270 18.36 -21.60 -1.73
N LEU A 271 18.86 -20.38 -1.49
CA LEU A 271 20.18 -19.94 -1.98
C LEU A 271 21.34 -20.47 -1.10
N PRO A 272 21.30 -20.29 0.24
CA PRO A 272 22.36 -20.82 1.11
C PRO A 272 22.30 -22.34 1.23
N GLU A 273 23.46 -22.94 1.52
CA GLU A 273 23.62 -24.32 1.98
C GLU A 273 23.71 -24.41 3.50
N ASP A 274 23.89 -25.61 4.04
CA ASP A 274 24.00 -25.84 5.49
C ASP A 274 25.06 -24.91 6.13
N TYR A 275 24.65 -24.26 7.23
CA TYR A 275 25.46 -23.31 8.00
C TYR A 275 25.76 -21.95 7.32
N GLU A 276 25.25 -21.71 6.14
CA GLU A 276 25.35 -20.45 5.45
C GLU A 276 24.11 -19.56 5.73
N SER A 277 24.30 -18.26 5.84
CA SER A 277 23.18 -17.29 5.93
C SER A 277 22.90 -16.66 4.57
N ILE A 278 21.69 -16.12 4.37
CA ILE A 278 21.38 -15.37 3.15
C ILE A 278 22.39 -14.25 2.87
N PRO A 279 22.74 -13.36 3.84
CA PRO A 279 23.82 -12.38 3.62
C PRO A 279 25.16 -13.02 3.29
N GLY A 280 25.51 -14.16 3.93
CA GLY A 280 26.74 -14.91 3.66
C GLY A 280 26.81 -15.41 2.22
N PHE A 281 25.72 -15.99 1.72
CA PHE A 281 25.61 -16.42 0.34
C PHE A 281 25.91 -15.29 -0.66
N PHE A 282 25.26 -14.14 -0.49
CA PHE A 282 25.47 -12.99 -1.40
C PHE A 282 26.87 -12.43 -1.31
N SER A 283 27.49 -12.40 -0.11
CA SER A 283 28.87 -11.97 0.06
C SER A 283 29.88 -12.86 -0.67
N VAL A 284 29.65 -14.18 -0.70
CA VAL A 284 30.51 -15.13 -1.45
C VAL A 284 30.19 -15.05 -2.96
N LEU A 285 28.94 -14.86 -3.33
CA LEU A 285 28.53 -14.66 -4.73
C LEU A 285 29.27 -13.46 -5.36
N GLU A 286 29.35 -12.32 -4.63
CA GLU A 286 30.08 -11.12 -5.06
C GLU A 286 31.57 -11.38 -5.32
N GLN A 287 32.19 -12.34 -4.61
CA GLN A 287 33.58 -12.75 -4.81
C GLN A 287 33.75 -13.59 -6.08
N GLY A 288 32.63 -13.97 -6.74
CA GLY A 288 32.63 -14.65 -8.01
C GLY A 288 32.77 -16.16 -7.91
N GLU A 289 32.46 -16.76 -6.77
CA GLU A 289 32.53 -18.21 -6.57
C GLU A 289 31.52 -18.93 -7.49
N THR A 290 31.99 -19.98 -8.18
CA THR A 290 31.27 -20.63 -9.28
C THR A 290 29.99 -21.36 -8.80
N HIS A 291 30.05 -22.08 -7.70
CA HIS A 291 28.90 -22.84 -7.18
C HIS A 291 27.79 -21.92 -6.65
N HIS A 292 28.15 -20.75 -6.09
CA HIS A 292 27.16 -19.73 -5.72
C HIS A 292 26.48 -19.13 -6.94
N ARG A 293 27.23 -18.94 -8.04
CA ARG A 293 26.64 -18.48 -9.31
C ARG A 293 25.68 -19.52 -9.89
N GLU A 294 26.01 -20.78 -9.82
CA GLU A 294 25.12 -21.85 -10.29
C GLU A 294 23.81 -21.87 -9.50
N ARG A 295 23.87 -21.81 -8.17
CA ARG A 295 22.69 -21.74 -7.29
C ARG A 295 21.86 -20.48 -7.55
N MET A 296 22.53 -19.34 -7.74
CA MET A 296 21.86 -18.08 -8.08
C MET A 296 21.14 -18.16 -9.41
N ASN A 297 21.78 -18.78 -10.43
CA ASN A 297 21.15 -18.99 -11.74
C ASN A 297 19.92 -19.88 -11.66
N ASP A 298 20.01 -21.03 -10.94
CA ASP A 298 18.88 -21.92 -10.72
C ASP A 298 17.71 -21.22 -10.02
N TRP A 299 18.02 -20.42 -9.01
CA TRP A 299 17.02 -19.64 -8.29
C TRP A 299 16.37 -18.57 -9.19
N LEU A 300 17.15 -17.85 -9.99
CA LEU A 300 16.65 -16.88 -10.97
C LEU A 300 15.78 -17.53 -12.03
N ASP A 301 16.09 -18.75 -12.46
CA ASP A 301 15.26 -19.52 -13.41
C ASP A 301 13.89 -19.86 -12.82
N HIS A 302 13.84 -20.23 -11.54
CA HIS A 302 12.57 -20.49 -10.85
C HIS A 302 11.75 -19.19 -10.69
N VAL A 303 12.39 -18.07 -10.32
CA VAL A 303 11.73 -16.77 -10.22
C VAL A 303 11.22 -16.31 -11.59
N ALA A 304 12.02 -16.47 -12.65
CA ALA A 304 11.61 -16.14 -14.01
C ALA A 304 10.40 -16.96 -14.47
N LEU A 305 10.42 -18.28 -14.22
CA LEU A 305 9.30 -19.16 -14.53
C LEU A 305 8.02 -18.75 -13.79
N ALA A 306 8.14 -18.40 -12.52
CA ALA A 306 6.99 -17.93 -11.72
C ALA A 306 6.40 -16.64 -12.32
N ILE A 307 7.25 -15.67 -12.66
CA ILE A 307 6.83 -14.41 -13.27
C ILE A 307 6.18 -14.68 -14.64
N ALA A 308 6.79 -15.48 -15.50
CA ALA A 308 6.26 -15.81 -16.82
C ALA A 308 4.87 -16.44 -16.72
N ASN A 309 4.65 -17.39 -15.79
CA ASN A 309 3.37 -18.03 -15.56
C ASN A 309 2.27 -17.04 -15.13
N VAL A 310 2.58 -16.11 -14.21
CA VAL A 310 1.59 -15.10 -13.78
C VAL A 310 1.30 -14.12 -14.91
N ARG A 311 2.31 -13.75 -15.69
CA ARG A 311 2.17 -12.86 -16.85
C ARG A 311 1.33 -13.46 -17.99
N CYS A 312 1.23 -14.77 -18.09
CA CYS A 312 0.26 -15.41 -19.00
C CYS A 312 -1.20 -15.13 -18.63
N VAL A 313 -1.48 -14.81 -17.37
CA VAL A 313 -2.83 -14.48 -16.87
C VAL A 313 -3.05 -12.97 -16.82
N ILE A 314 -2.05 -12.23 -16.36
CA ILE A 314 -2.11 -10.76 -16.20
C ILE A 314 -0.85 -10.17 -16.84
N CYS A 315 -1.01 -9.59 -18.03
CA CYS A 315 0.08 -8.93 -18.74
C CYS A 315 0.36 -7.55 -18.12
N ALA A 316 1.23 -7.51 -17.11
CA ALA A 316 1.56 -6.31 -16.32
C ALA A 316 3.06 -6.21 -16.07
N ASP A 317 3.52 -5.03 -15.64
CA ASP A 317 4.86 -4.82 -15.11
C ASP A 317 5.09 -5.68 -13.86
N VAL A 318 6.34 -5.84 -13.45
CA VAL A 318 6.69 -6.60 -12.24
C VAL A 318 7.51 -5.74 -11.29
N VAL A 319 7.12 -5.74 -10.02
CA VAL A 319 7.86 -5.12 -8.94
C VAL A 319 8.41 -6.25 -8.05
N ILE A 320 9.72 -6.31 -7.90
CA ILE A 320 10.42 -7.28 -7.03
C ILE A 320 10.80 -6.58 -5.73
N GLY A 321 10.32 -7.10 -4.62
CA GLY A 321 10.63 -6.62 -3.27
C GLY A 321 11.00 -7.75 -2.32
N GLY A 322 11.01 -7.45 -1.03
CA GLY A 322 11.33 -8.40 0.03
C GLY A 322 12.82 -8.53 0.33
N GLU A 323 13.18 -9.50 1.19
CA GLU A 323 14.56 -9.69 1.70
C GLU A 323 15.57 -9.89 0.56
N ALA A 324 15.24 -10.68 -0.46
CA ALA A 324 16.13 -10.92 -1.59
C ALA A 324 16.42 -9.65 -2.39
N ALA A 325 15.47 -8.75 -2.50
CA ALA A 325 15.63 -7.51 -3.28
C ALA A 325 16.73 -6.59 -2.71
N LEU A 326 17.11 -6.75 -1.44
CA LEU A 326 18.20 -6.00 -0.81
C LEU A 326 19.57 -6.37 -1.39
N TYR A 327 19.69 -7.51 -2.03
CA TYR A 327 20.94 -8.07 -2.58
C TYR A 327 20.93 -8.12 -4.10
N LEU A 328 19.80 -7.86 -4.76
CA LEU A 328 19.72 -7.84 -6.21
C LEU A 328 20.16 -6.48 -6.74
N ASP A 329 21.10 -6.49 -7.64
CA ASP A 329 21.60 -5.32 -8.34
C ASP A 329 20.90 -5.13 -9.70
N HIS A 330 21.35 -4.13 -10.45
CA HIS A 330 20.80 -3.82 -11.77
C HIS A 330 21.06 -4.94 -12.79
N ASP A 331 22.20 -5.63 -12.70
CA ASP A 331 22.56 -6.72 -13.60
C ASP A 331 21.70 -7.95 -13.34
N ASN A 332 21.42 -8.26 -12.09
CA ASN A 332 20.50 -9.33 -11.70
C ASN A 332 19.08 -9.08 -12.22
N ILE A 333 18.59 -7.84 -12.13
CA ILE A 333 17.28 -7.46 -12.63
C ILE A 333 17.22 -7.52 -14.15
N ALA A 334 18.25 -7.06 -14.85
CA ALA A 334 18.36 -7.15 -16.29
C ALA A 334 18.44 -8.61 -16.77
N ASP A 335 19.16 -9.48 -16.04
CA ASP A 335 19.22 -10.90 -16.31
C ASP A 335 17.86 -11.58 -16.11
N LEU A 336 17.20 -11.31 -14.97
CA LEU A 336 15.86 -11.82 -14.69
C LEU A 336 14.86 -11.39 -15.77
N GLN A 337 14.90 -10.14 -16.21
CA GLN A 337 14.04 -9.65 -17.31
C GLN A 337 14.29 -10.40 -18.62
N ARG A 338 15.56 -10.69 -18.96
CA ARG A 338 15.90 -11.50 -20.16
C ARG A 338 15.35 -12.93 -20.05
N ARG A 339 15.47 -13.57 -18.87
CA ARG A 339 14.94 -14.92 -18.62
C ARG A 339 13.41 -14.96 -18.74
N VAL A 340 12.72 -14.00 -18.17
CA VAL A 340 11.26 -13.87 -18.29
C VAL A 340 10.86 -13.68 -19.75
N THR A 341 11.57 -12.82 -20.48
CA THR A 341 11.32 -12.56 -21.90
C THR A 341 11.51 -13.84 -22.73
N ALA A 342 12.54 -14.63 -22.44
CA ALA A 342 12.80 -15.89 -23.15
C ALA A 342 11.71 -16.96 -22.90
N LEU A 343 11.03 -16.92 -21.75
CA LEU A 343 9.91 -17.80 -21.41
C LEU A 343 8.56 -17.27 -21.92
N SER A 344 8.49 -16.02 -22.35
CA SER A 344 7.24 -15.37 -22.72
C SER A 344 6.82 -15.73 -24.13
N VAL A 345 5.55 -16.14 -24.29
CA VAL A 345 4.95 -16.41 -25.61
C VAL A 345 4.44 -15.14 -26.28
N PHE A 346 4.14 -14.12 -25.49
CA PHE A 346 3.62 -12.83 -25.96
C PHE A 346 4.73 -11.78 -26.01
N GLY A 347 4.59 -10.79 -26.91
CA GLY A 347 5.52 -9.66 -26.98
C GLY A 347 5.66 -8.96 -25.61
N THR A 348 6.90 -8.60 -25.27
CA THR A 348 7.23 -7.97 -23.98
C THR A 348 7.70 -6.54 -24.16
N ASP A 349 7.40 -5.91 -25.30
CA ASP A 349 7.90 -4.60 -25.70
C ASP A 349 7.64 -3.49 -24.66
N HIS A 350 6.68 -3.68 -23.77
CA HIS A 350 6.34 -2.74 -22.69
C HIS A 350 6.51 -3.33 -21.29
N PHE A 351 7.10 -4.52 -21.17
CA PHE A 351 7.35 -5.14 -19.89
C PHE A 351 8.52 -4.49 -19.17
N THR A 352 8.27 -4.02 -17.95
CA THR A 352 9.29 -3.49 -17.07
C THR A 352 9.36 -4.34 -15.80
N LEU A 353 10.59 -4.73 -15.43
CA LEU A 353 10.89 -5.35 -14.15
C LEU A 353 11.71 -4.37 -13.33
N ARG A 354 11.26 -4.05 -12.12
CA ARG A 354 11.89 -3.06 -11.24
C ARG A 354 11.97 -3.53 -9.80
N LEU A 355 12.93 -3.00 -9.05
CA LEU A 355 13.00 -3.20 -7.62
C LEU A 355 11.97 -2.31 -6.90
N SER A 356 11.35 -2.87 -5.87
CA SER A 356 10.51 -2.15 -4.93
C SER A 356 11.31 -1.07 -4.20
N ARG A 357 10.65 0.05 -3.92
CA ARG A 357 11.19 1.10 -3.03
C ARG A 357 10.62 1.00 -1.61
N SER A 358 9.96 -0.11 -1.30
CA SER A 358 9.40 -0.33 0.03
C SER A 358 10.49 -0.42 1.09
N ASP A 359 10.17 0.12 2.25
CA ASP A 359 10.97 0.10 3.47
C ASP A 359 10.27 -0.65 4.61
N GLU A 360 10.86 -0.62 5.78
CA GLU A 360 10.32 -1.26 6.99
C GLU A 360 8.97 -0.68 7.46
N ASN A 361 8.56 0.50 7.01
CA ASN A 361 7.29 1.15 7.36
C ASN A 361 6.21 0.92 6.32
N SER A 362 6.56 0.45 5.12
CA SER A 362 5.64 0.34 3.98
C SER A 362 4.42 -0.54 4.28
N GLY A 363 4.58 -1.63 5.02
CA GLY A 363 3.46 -2.45 5.47
C GLY A 363 2.47 -1.67 6.35
N ALA A 364 2.97 -0.86 7.29
CA ALA A 364 2.13 -0.02 8.14
C ALA A 364 1.52 1.15 7.35
N ILE A 365 2.28 1.81 6.46
CA ILE A 365 1.77 2.89 5.61
C ILE A 365 0.61 2.38 4.75
N GLY A 366 0.81 1.30 4.00
CA GLY A 366 -0.22 0.72 3.15
C GLY A 366 -1.43 0.20 3.94
N ALA A 367 -1.22 -0.33 5.15
CA ALA A 367 -2.32 -0.66 6.04
C ALA A 367 -3.17 0.57 6.37
N ALA A 368 -2.55 1.68 6.75
CA ALA A 368 -3.27 2.93 7.05
C ALA A 368 -4.03 3.47 5.83
N MET A 369 -3.52 3.30 4.60
CA MET A 369 -4.18 3.69 3.35
C MET A 369 -5.55 3.03 3.16
N GLN A 370 -5.83 1.91 3.84
CA GLN A 370 -7.16 1.30 3.86
C GLN A 370 -8.26 2.25 4.32
N PHE A 371 -7.93 3.24 5.16
CA PHE A 371 -8.87 4.24 5.66
C PHE A 371 -8.76 5.55 4.89
N THR A 372 -7.56 5.95 4.47
CA THR A 372 -7.39 7.23 3.75
C THR A 372 -7.89 7.17 2.32
N ASP A 373 -7.67 6.08 1.58
CA ASP A 373 -8.10 5.96 0.18
C ASP A 373 -9.62 6.02 0.01
N PRO A 374 -10.44 5.27 0.77
CA PRO A 374 -11.90 5.39 0.67
C PRO A 374 -12.39 6.78 1.08
N TYR A 375 -11.76 7.41 2.08
CA TYR A 375 -12.08 8.76 2.50
C TYR A 375 -11.79 9.78 1.39
N MET A 376 -10.62 9.69 0.76
CA MET A 376 -10.24 10.52 -0.38
C MET A 376 -11.16 10.28 -1.58
N ASP A 377 -11.49 9.03 -1.87
CA ASP A 377 -12.46 8.70 -2.93
C ASP A 377 -13.81 9.37 -2.69
N ALA A 378 -14.30 9.37 -1.45
CA ALA A 378 -15.55 10.04 -1.11
C ALA A 378 -15.48 11.58 -1.25
N LEU A 379 -14.28 12.18 -1.01
CA LEU A 379 -14.09 13.62 -1.17
C LEU A 379 -14.16 14.08 -2.63
N TRP A 380 -13.77 13.24 -3.61
CA TRP A 380 -13.71 13.65 -5.02
C TRP A 380 -14.49 12.77 -6.01
N ARG A 381 -15.21 11.75 -5.56
CA ARG A 381 -16.20 11.06 -6.40
C ARG A 381 -17.57 11.69 -6.24
N PRO A 382 -18.33 11.89 -7.34
CA PRO A 382 -19.73 12.30 -7.22
C PRO A 382 -20.52 11.20 -6.47
N CYS A 383 -21.41 11.60 -5.55
CA CYS A 383 -22.41 10.68 -5.03
C CYS A 383 -23.14 10.06 -6.23
N ARG A 384 -23.15 8.73 -6.29
CA ARG A 384 -23.91 7.97 -7.29
C ARG A 384 -25.41 8.11 -7.03
#